data_3ebf0a70cdd4c7e2ae722837fc294f78
#
_entry.id   3ebf0a70cdd4c7e2ae722837fc294f78
#
_cell.length_a   1.000
_cell.length_b   1.000
_cell.length_c   1.000
_cell.angle_alpha   90.00
_cell.angle_beta   90.00
_cell.angle_gamma   90.00
#
_symmetry.space_group_name_H-M   'P 1'
#
loop_
_entity.id
_entity.type
_entity.pdbx_description
1 polymer ?
#
loop_
_entity_poly.entity_id
_entity_poly.type
_entity_poly.pdbx_seq_one_letter_code
_entity_poly.pdbx_strand_id
1 'polypeptide(L)'
;MALIQISDPEIKTEIKRKFSVGIDLGTTHSLIAERVNNKITIFEDNGSSLIPSIVSEVEGNLVIGQKHHNNSISSIKRLIGLNSDEALKIDFGELLIDSSLDMPTVKLGEKKYNAIELSSKILSHLCSIAHN
;
A
#
# COMPACT_ATOMS: atom_id res chain seq x y z
N MET A 1 -0.65 -9.24 -56.84
CA MET A 1 0.00 -9.05 -55.54
C MET A 1 -0.63 -10.05 -54.56
N ALA A 2 0.07 -11.11 -54.20
CA ALA A 2 -0.48 -12.13 -53.29
C ALA A 2 -0.16 -11.65 -51.85
N LEU A 3 -1.21 -11.41 -51.08
CA LEU A 3 -1.06 -11.19 -49.63
C LEU A 3 -0.78 -12.55 -48.98
N ILE A 4 0.42 -12.74 -48.48
CA ILE A 4 0.76 -13.87 -47.65
C ILE A 4 0.16 -13.56 -46.29
N GLN A 5 -0.94 -14.28 -45.96
CA GLN A 5 -1.51 -14.28 -44.63
C GLN A 5 -0.63 -15.16 -43.74
N ILE A 6 0.22 -14.56 -42.96
CA ILE A 6 0.96 -15.25 -41.92
C ILE A 6 -0.05 -15.53 -40.80
N SER A 7 -0.56 -16.74 -40.74
CA SER A 7 -1.28 -17.19 -39.55
C SER A 7 -0.27 -17.38 -38.43
N ASP A 8 -0.39 -16.56 -37.40
CA ASP A 8 0.32 -16.80 -36.16
C ASP A 8 0.02 -18.22 -35.65
N PRO A 9 1.03 -18.99 -35.26
CA PRO A 9 0.77 -20.28 -34.62
C PRO A 9 -0.13 -19.97 -33.41
N GLU A 10 -1.25 -20.71 -33.32
CA GLU A 10 -2.13 -20.68 -32.17
C GLU A 10 -1.29 -20.95 -30.91
N ILE A 11 -0.78 -19.89 -30.30
CA ILE A 11 -0.31 -19.95 -28.94
C ILE A 11 -1.59 -20.18 -28.14
N LYS A 12 -1.85 -21.44 -27.77
CA LYS A 12 -2.74 -21.76 -26.67
C LYS A 12 -2.15 -21.17 -25.43
N THR A 13 -2.28 -19.85 -25.29
CA THR A 13 -2.13 -19.20 -24.01
C THR A 13 -3.25 -19.78 -23.15
N GLU A 14 -2.90 -20.71 -22.26
CA GLU A 14 -3.72 -20.93 -21.09
C GLU A 14 -3.99 -19.53 -20.54
N ILE A 15 -5.25 -19.11 -20.66
CA ILE A 15 -5.71 -17.87 -20.04
C ILE A 15 -5.64 -18.16 -18.54
N LYS A 16 -4.45 -17.98 -17.96
CA LYS A 16 -4.32 -17.84 -16.51
C LYS A 16 -5.31 -16.75 -16.16
N ARG A 17 -6.36 -17.09 -15.41
CA ARG A 17 -7.31 -16.13 -14.88
C ARG A 17 -6.48 -14.99 -14.30
N LYS A 18 -6.49 -13.83 -14.94
CA LYS A 18 -5.82 -12.66 -14.40
C LYS A 18 -6.63 -12.27 -13.19
N PHE A 19 -6.07 -12.57 -12.03
CA PHE A 19 -6.60 -12.08 -10.77
C PHE A 19 -6.40 -10.56 -10.75
N SER A 20 -7.48 -9.82 -10.60
CA SER A 20 -7.44 -8.35 -10.57
C SER A 20 -8.16 -7.88 -9.33
N VAL A 21 -7.50 -7.04 -8.57
CA VAL A 21 -8.04 -6.41 -7.38
C VAL A 21 -8.09 -4.90 -7.53
N GLY A 22 -9.05 -4.28 -6.86
CA GLY A 22 -9.09 -2.85 -6.63
C GLY A 22 -8.64 -2.55 -5.21
N ILE A 23 -7.81 -1.55 -5.03
CA ILE A 23 -7.34 -1.08 -3.73
C ILE A 23 -7.76 0.38 -3.55
N ASP A 24 -8.35 0.68 -2.41
CA ASP A 24 -8.51 2.04 -1.91
C ASP A 24 -7.47 2.25 -0.80
N LEU A 25 -6.43 3.04 -1.09
CA LEU A 25 -5.44 3.47 -0.12
C LEU A 25 -5.92 4.77 0.51
N GLY A 26 -6.64 4.67 1.61
CA GLY A 26 -7.18 5.82 2.33
C GLY A 26 -6.18 6.43 3.33
N THR A 27 -6.49 7.64 3.81
CA THR A 27 -5.71 8.32 4.85
C THR A 27 -5.85 7.62 6.21
N THR A 28 -7.06 7.17 6.53
CA THR A 28 -7.39 6.55 7.83
C THR A 28 -7.53 5.04 7.72
N HIS A 29 -8.24 4.56 6.70
CA HIS A 29 -8.45 3.14 6.44
C HIS A 29 -8.20 2.86 4.97
N SER A 30 -7.78 1.64 4.72
CA SER A 30 -7.60 1.09 3.37
C SER A 30 -8.42 -0.18 3.23
N LEU A 31 -8.75 -0.54 2.00
CA LEU A 31 -9.44 -1.80 1.69
C LEU A 31 -8.96 -2.37 0.36
N ILE A 32 -9.22 -3.65 0.18
CA ILE A 32 -8.96 -4.36 -1.07
C ILE A 32 -10.18 -5.21 -1.44
N ALA A 33 -10.54 -5.21 -2.70
CA ALA A 33 -11.68 -5.95 -3.22
C ALA A 33 -11.39 -6.56 -4.59
N GLU A 34 -12.13 -7.60 -4.93
CA GLU A 34 -12.17 -8.16 -6.28
C GLU A 34 -13.57 -8.03 -6.88
N ARG A 35 -13.63 -8.10 -8.21
CA ARG A 35 -14.89 -8.20 -8.94
C ARG A 35 -14.88 -9.43 -9.84
N VAL A 36 -15.77 -10.36 -9.55
CA VAL A 36 -15.97 -11.56 -10.35
C VAL A 36 -17.45 -11.64 -10.76
N ASN A 37 -17.72 -11.79 -12.05
CA ASN A 37 -19.08 -11.95 -12.58
C ASN A 37 -20.09 -10.91 -12.02
N ASN A 38 -19.73 -9.65 -12.05
CA ASN A 38 -20.51 -8.53 -11.52
C ASN A 38 -20.75 -8.52 -9.99
N LYS A 39 -20.17 -9.46 -9.27
CA LYS A 39 -20.18 -9.46 -7.80
C LYS A 39 -18.89 -8.86 -7.28
N ILE A 40 -19.00 -7.92 -6.34
CA ILE A 40 -17.85 -7.35 -5.62
C ILE A 40 -17.72 -8.09 -4.29
N THR A 41 -16.50 -8.53 -4.00
CA THR A 41 -16.13 -9.14 -2.72
C THR A 41 -15.02 -8.30 -2.11
N ILE A 42 -15.26 -7.77 -0.91
CA ILE A 42 -14.24 -7.06 -0.13
C ILE A 42 -13.56 -8.10 0.74
N PHE A 43 -12.22 -8.11 0.71
CA PHE A 43 -11.44 -9.01 1.56
C PHE A 43 -11.37 -8.48 2.99
N GLU A 44 -11.26 -9.39 3.94
CA GLU A 44 -11.19 -9.07 5.36
C GLU A 44 -9.85 -9.50 5.95
N ASP A 45 -9.36 -8.70 6.87
CA ASP A 45 -8.23 -9.03 7.73
C ASP A 45 -8.73 -9.10 9.18
N ASN A 46 -8.57 -10.27 9.81
CA ASN A 46 -9.06 -10.52 11.18
C ASN A 46 -10.53 -10.12 11.40
N GLY A 47 -11.39 -10.36 10.40
CA GLY A 47 -12.83 -10.06 10.45
C GLY A 47 -13.19 -8.59 10.21
N SER A 48 -12.26 -7.77 9.74
CA SER A 48 -12.48 -6.38 9.34
C SER A 48 -12.17 -6.16 7.87
N SER A 49 -13.10 -5.59 7.14
CA SER A 49 -12.90 -5.14 5.75
C SER A 49 -12.21 -3.77 5.65
N LEU A 50 -12.20 -3.01 6.73
CA LEU A 50 -11.52 -1.72 6.82
C LEU A 50 -10.23 -1.88 7.62
N ILE A 51 -9.11 -1.89 6.91
CA ILE A 51 -7.78 -2.04 7.50
C ILE A 51 -7.25 -0.64 7.85
N PRO A 52 -6.93 -0.36 9.13
CA PRO A 52 -6.36 0.94 9.48
C PRO A 52 -5.06 1.21 8.70
N SER A 53 -4.97 2.40 8.10
CA SER A 53 -3.77 2.86 7.36
C SER A 53 -2.68 3.29 8.35
N ILE A 54 -2.29 2.37 9.24
CA ILE A 54 -1.30 2.54 10.29
C ILE A 54 -0.13 1.60 10.01
N VAL A 55 1.07 2.12 10.13
CA VAL A 55 2.31 1.35 10.11
C VAL A 55 2.98 1.51 11.46
N SER A 56 3.28 0.41 12.10
CA SER A 56 3.97 0.37 13.39
C SER A 56 5.25 -0.43 13.29
N GLU A 57 6.24 -0.06 14.08
CA GLU A 57 7.44 -0.88 14.25
C GLU A 57 7.32 -1.66 15.56
N VAL A 58 7.51 -2.97 15.47
CA VAL A 58 7.47 -3.90 16.59
C VAL A 58 8.65 -4.86 16.46
N GLU A 59 9.58 -4.82 17.41
CA GLU A 59 10.74 -5.73 17.45
C GLU A 59 11.53 -5.77 16.14
N GLY A 60 11.73 -4.61 15.49
CA GLY A 60 12.47 -4.48 14.24
C GLY A 60 11.67 -4.77 12.96
N ASN A 61 10.38 -5.12 13.08
CA ASN A 61 9.49 -5.42 11.97
C ASN A 61 8.39 -4.37 11.81
N LEU A 62 7.98 -4.13 10.56
CA LEU A 62 6.83 -3.28 10.29
C LEU A 62 5.53 -4.11 10.32
N VAL A 63 4.58 -3.66 11.12
CA VAL A 63 3.24 -4.24 11.30
C VAL A 63 2.20 -3.25 10.80
N ILE A 64 1.22 -3.75 10.06
CA ILE A 64 0.16 -2.93 9.44
C ILE A 64 -1.15 -3.11 10.21
N GLY A 65 -1.93 -2.01 10.29
CA GLY A 65 -3.30 -2.05 10.82
C GLY A 65 -3.40 -1.98 12.35
N GLN A 66 -2.29 -1.98 13.06
CA GLN A 66 -2.26 -1.96 14.51
C GLN A 66 -1.43 -0.78 15.02
N LYS A 67 -1.96 -0.07 16.01
CA LYS A 67 -1.23 1.01 16.66
C LYS A 67 -0.44 0.46 17.84
N HIS A 68 0.87 0.63 17.79
CA HIS A 68 1.77 0.38 18.92
C HIS A 68 2.30 1.72 19.39
N HIS A 69 2.28 1.98 20.71
CA HIS A 69 2.68 3.26 21.36
C HIS A 69 3.80 3.93 20.58
N ASN A 70 4.14 5.10 20.71
CA ASN A 70 5.22 5.93 20.13
C ASN A 70 5.99 5.47 18.85
N ASN A 71 5.78 4.26 18.37
CA ASN A 71 6.38 3.66 17.17
C ASN A 71 5.35 3.38 16.05
N SER A 72 4.38 4.25 15.87
CA SER A 72 3.35 4.11 14.86
C SER A 72 3.16 5.40 14.09
N ILE A 73 2.92 5.28 12.80
CA ILE A 73 2.48 6.38 11.96
C ILE A 73 1.14 6.05 11.32
N SER A 74 0.22 7.00 11.36
CA SER A 74 -1.03 6.99 10.60
C SER A 74 -1.01 8.10 9.55
N SER A 75 -1.99 8.06 8.65
CA SER A 75 -2.18 9.15 7.67
C SER A 75 -0.98 9.37 6.74
N ILE A 76 -0.18 8.33 6.47
CA ILE A 76 1.03 8.43 5.65
C ILE A 76 0.76 8.99 4.25
N LYS A 77 -0.46 8.80 3.73
CA LYS A 77 -0.89 9.36 2.44
C LYS A 77 -0.73 10.88 2.37
N ARG A 78 -0.79 11.57 3.50
CA ARG A 78 -0.60 13.03 3.57
C ARG A 78 0.83 13.47 3.30
N LEU A 79 1.81 12.56 3.37
CA LEU A 79 3.22 12.83 3.06
C LEU A 79 3.58 12.52 1.61
N ILE A 80 2.74 11.79 0.89
CA ILE A 80 3.02 11.40 -0.49
C ILE A 80 3.06 12.65 -1.38
N GLY A 81 4.15 12.82 -2.12
CA GLY A 81 4.33 13.92 -3.05
C GLY A 81 4.76 15.26 -2.43
N LEU A 82 4.92 15.32 -1.11
CA LEU A 82 5.41 16.52 -0.44
C LEU A 82 6.94 16.56 -0.43
N ASN A 83 7.47 17.78 -0.55
CA ASN A 83 8.85 18.05 -0.20
C ASN A 83 9.00 18.24 1.33
N SER A 84 10.25 18.39 1.78
CA SER A 84 10.55 18.51 3.20
C SER A 84 9.94 19.74 3.87
N ASP A 85 9.91 20.88 3.18
CA ASP A 85 9.35 22.13 3.73
C ASP A 85 7.82 22.05 3.87
N GLU A 86 7.15 21.38 2.97
CA GLU A 86 5.71 21.13 3.02
C GLU A 86 5.36 20.13 4.12
N ALA A 87 6.15 19.08 4.28
CA ALA A 87 5.96 18.07 5.30
C ALA A 87 6.07 18.62 6.73
N LEU A 88 6.97 19.57 6.96
CA LEU A 88 7.13 20.21 8.26
C LEU A 88 5.91 21.02 8.72
N LYS A 89 5.01 21.37 7.79
CA LYS A 89 3.76 22.08 8.10
C LYS A 89 2.64 21.17 8.55
N ILE A 90 2.84 19.86 8.43
CA ILE A 90 1.84 18.85 8.80
C ILE A 90 2.15 18.34 10.19
N ASP A 91 1.15 18.37 11.05
CA ASP A 91 1.24 17.76 12.39
C ASP A 91 1.03 16.24 12.28
N PHE A 92 2.08 15.49 12.60
CA PHE A 92 2.06 14.02 12.74
C PHE A 92 2.22 13.60 14.21
N GLY A 93 1.97 14.49 15.16
CA GLY A 93 2.11 14.24 16.60
C GLY A 93 3.57 14.17 17.03
N GLU A 94 3.92 13.16 17.82
CA GLU A 94 5.27 13.00 18.39
C GLU A 94 6.31 12.48 17.37
N LEU A 95 5.89 12.20 16.15
CA LEU A 95 6.80 11.68 15.11
C LEU A 95 7.67 12.81 14.56
N LEU A 96 8.97 12.62 14.67
CA LEU A 96 9.94 13.54 14.07
C LEU A 96 10.03 13.29 12.57
N ILE A 97 9.73 14.34 11.80
CA ILE A 97 9.99 14.35 10.36
C ILE A 97 11.44 14.85 10.17
N ASP A 98 12.25 14.03 9.54
CA ASP A 98 13.58 14.42 9.12
C ASP A 98 13.49 15.03 7.71
N SER A 99 13.78 16.31 7.64
CA SER A 99 13.77 17.12 6.43
C SER A 99 15.16 17.38 5.85
N SER A 100 16.17 16.67 6.33
CA SER A 100 17.55 16.83 5.84
C SER A 100 17.77 16.35 4.41
N LEU A 101 16.83 15.57 3.87
CA LEU A 101 16.80 15.06 2.51
C LEU A 101 15.66 15.75 1.72
N ASP A 102 15.76 15.74 0.40
CA ASP A 102 14.70 16.28 -0.48
C ASP A 102 13.33 15.62 -0.25
N MET A 103 13.32 14.35 0.13
CA MET A 103 12.14 13.59 0.48
C MET A 103 12.05 13.44 2.01
N PRO A 104 10.94 13.85 2.63
CA PRO A 104 10.77 13.73 4.07
C PRO A 104 10.74 12.27 4.52
N THR A 105 11.43 11.99 5.62
CA THR A 105 11.42 10.68 6.26
C THR A 105 10.88 10.76 7.68
N VAL A 106 10.30 9.66 8.15
CA VAL A 106 9.83 9.48 9.53
C VAL A 106 10.66 8.40 10.20
N LYS A 107 11.01 8.64 11.45
CA LYS A 107 11.69 7.61 12.25
C LYS A 107 10.65 6.70 12.92
N LEU A 108 10.74 5.40 12.64
CA LEU A 108 10.01 4.35 13.34
C LEU A 108 11.03 3.36 13.93
N GLY A 109 11.03 3.22 15.23
CA GLY A 109 12.09 2.49 15.92
C GLY A 109 13.46 3.12 15.65
N GLU A 110 14.42 2.33 15.22
CA GLU A 110 15.77 2.80 14.89
C GLU A 110 15.96 3.16 13.40
N LYS A 111 14.94 2.97 12.56
CA LYS A 111 15.04 3.17 11.11
C LYS A 111 14.22 4.37 10.65
N LYS A 112 14.65 4.96 9.54
CA LYS A 112 13.93 6.03 8.85
C LYS A 112 13.28 5.47 7.59
N TYR A 113 12.07 5.93 7.32
CA TYR A 113 11.26 5.52 6.17
C TYR A 113 10.65 6.74 5.51
N ASN A 114 10.61 6.75 4.19
CA ASN A 114 9.84 7.74 3.44
C ASN A 114 8.39 7.28 3.22
N ALA A 115 7.54 8.18 2.72
CA ALA A 115 6.13 7.90 2.50
C ALA A 115 5.89 6.77 1.48
N ILE A 116 6.74 6.63 0.48
CA ILE A 116 6.64 5.60 -0.55
C ILE A 116 6.90 4.22 0.06
N GLU A 117 7.97 4.10 0.87
CA GLU A 117 8.31 2.85 1.55
C GLU A 117 7.20 2.39 2.47
N LEU A 118 6.64 3.29 3.30
CA LEU A 118 5.56 2.95 4.22
C LEU A 118 4.26 2.63 3.49
N SER A 119 3.91 3.37 2.44
CA SER A 119 2.74 3.08 1.61
C SER A 119 2.87 1.73 0.89
N SER A 120 4.07 1.40 0.42
CA SER A 120 4.34 0.10 -0.21
C SER A 120 4.10 -1.07 0.76
N LYS A 121 4.37 -0.89 2.05
CA LYS A 121 4.09 -1.90 3.07
C LYS A 121 2.59 -2.10 3.29
N ILE A 122 1.81 -1.02 3.31
CA ILE A 122 0.35 -1.11 3.38
C ILE A 122 -0.19 -1.85 2.15
N LEU A 123 0.25 -1.48 0.94
CA LEU A 123 -0.18 -2.13 -0.30
C LEU A 123 0.20 -3.60 -0.33
N SER A 124 1.41 -3.96 0.09
CA SER A 124 1.86 -5.35 0.16
C SER A 124 1.02 -6.18 1.14
N HIS A 125 0.65 -5.60 2.29
CA HIS A 125 -0.22 -6.24 3.26
C HIS A 125 -1.62 -6.48 2.68
N LEU A 126 -2.22 -5.47 2.03
CA LEU A 126 -3.52 -5.62 1.36
C LEU A 126 -3.48 -6.72 0.28
N CYS A 127 -2.43 -6.73 -0.55
CA CYS A 127 -2.27 -7.78 -1.55
C CYS A 127 -2.14 -9.18 -0.93
N SER A 128 -1.46 -9.31 0.21
CA SER A 128 -1.34 -10.60 0.90
C SER A 128 -2.69 -11.12 1.40
N ILE A 129 -3.59 -10.24 1.87
CA ILE A 129 -4.95 -10.60 2.27
C ILE A 129 -5.74 -11.19 1.10
N ALA A 130 -5.57 -10.65 -0.10
CA ALA A 130 -6.27 -11.12 -1.29
C ALA A 130 -5.71 -12.42 -1.89
N HIS A 131 -4.53 -12.87 -1.45
CA HIS A 131 -3.92 -14.13 -1.90
C HIS A 131 -4.16 -15.31 -0.97
N ASN A 132 -4.70 -15.07 0.21
CA ASN A 132 -5.09 -16.11 1.18
C ASN A 132 -6.54 -16.53 0.98
#